data_48fda7bc5dac8f72b043e1d738e68caa
#
_entry.id   48fda7bc5dac8f72b043e1d738e68caa
#
_cell.length_a   1.000
_cell.length_b   1.000
_cell.length_c   1.000
_cell.angle_alpha   90.00
_cell.angle_beta   90.00
_cell.angle_gamma   90.00
#
_symmetry.space_group_name_H-M   'P 1'
#
loop_
_entity.id
_entity.type
_entity.pdbx_description
1 polymer ?
#
loop_
_entity_poly.entity_id
_entity_poly.type
_entity_poly.pdbx_seq_one_letter_code
_entity_poly.pdbx_strand_id
1 'polypeptide(L)'
;MESNGSGKFPGAFNDRILTKSNRDVTIMMGKTKKHIIYFAEDKVLNIDQKDIEHYLSEVKDAVEKDYYRLDRNARRQDNINLFLDYVIDEVKAKEIILSLTAMDFSEVLRNEHTGFEHERLYVFGKDVVLLERTGTEEKTVSLYIKFNKLENSFVIVISFHEQKYPLTYYFK
;
A
#
# COMPACT_ATOMS: atom_id res chain seq x y z
N MET A 1 -41.01 44.12 -29.62
CA MET A 1 -39.60 44.39 -29.97
C MET A 1 -38.76 43.66 -28.90
N GLU A 2 -38.41 42.42 -29.14
CA GLU A 2 -37.18 41.94 -29.72
C GLU A 2 -35.96 42.43 -28.88
N SER A 3 -35.10 41.56 -28.39
CA SER A 3 -34.31 40.58 -29.10
C SER A 3 -33.62 39.60 -28.18
N ASN A 4 -33.50 38.42 -28.73
CA ASN A 4 -32.68 37.26 -28.36
C ASN A 4 -31.23 37.60 -28.03
N GLY A 5 -30.67 36.92 -27.02
CA GLY A 5 -29.26 36.77 -26.79
C GLY A 5 -28.94 35.35 -26.34
N SER A 6 -28.74 34.47 -27.32
CA SER A 6 -28.27 33.11 -27.10
C SER A 6 -26.79 33.10 -26.71
N GLY A 7 -26.50 32.78 -25.47
CA GLY A 7 -25.15 32.46 -25.01
C GLY A 7 -24.93 30.93 -24.99
N LYS A 8 -24.17 30.45 -25.95
CA LYS A 8 -23.69 29.05 -26.03
C LYS A 8 -22.79 28.78 -24.83
N PHE A 9 -23.12 27.78 -24.03
CA PHE A 9 -22.20 27.13 -23.11
C PHE A 9 -21.35 26.10 -23.89
N PRO A 10 -20.04 26.10 -23.72
CA PRO A 10 -19.20 25.07 -24.33
C PRO A 10 -19.12 23.81 -23.43
N GLY A 11 -19.35 22.69 -24.08
CA GLY A 11 -18.70 21.43 -23.79
C GLY A 11 -19.02 20.75 -22.49
N ALA A 12 -20.01 19.85 -22.52
CA ALA A 12 -20.17 18.81 -21.52
C ALA A 12 -18.91 17.94 -21.47
N PHE A 13 -18.22 17.97 -20.36
CA PHE A 13 -17.28 16.90 -19.99
C PHE A 13 -18.11 15.65 -19.72
N ASN A 14 -17.89 14.63 -20.53
CA ASN A 14 -18.47 13.30 -20.34
C ASN A 14 -17.83 12.67 -19.11
N ASP A 15 -18.46 12.83 -17.95
CA ASP A 15 -18.19 12.04 -16.75
C ASP A 15 -18.69 10.60 -17.02
N ARG A 16 -17.79 9.77 -17.50
CA ARG A 16 -17.98 8.34 -17.38
C ARG A 16 -17.70 7.95 -15.93
N ILE A 17 -18.76 7.86 -15.16
CA ILE A 17 -18.76 7.22 -13.85
C ILE A 17 -18.36 5.75 -14.05
N LEU A 18 -17.12 5.41 -13.75
CA LEU A 18 -16.67 4.02 -13.64
C LEU A 18 -16.94 3.56 -12.20
N THR A 19 -18.05 2.85 -12.05
CA THR A 19 -18.38 2.16 -10.81
C THR A 19 -17.49 0.94 -10.61
N LYS A 20 -16.95 0.82 -9.38
CA LYS A 20 -16.39 -0.36 -8.72
C LYS A 20 -14.99 -0.79 -9.09
N SER A 21 -14.17 -0.77 -8.04
CA SER A 21 -12.85 -1.33 -7.81
C SER A 21 -11.78 -0.23 -7.74
N ASN A 22 -11.00 -0.25 -6.65
CA ASN A 22 -9.78 0.54 -6.52
C ASN A 22 -8.90 0.24 -7.73
N ARG A 23 -8.87 1.13 -8.71
CA ARG A 23 -7.98 1.03 -9.87
C ARG A 23 -7.08 2.26 -9.88
N ASP A 24 -5.80 2.01 -9.95
CA ASP A 24 -4.84 3.04 -10.30
C ASP A 24 -5.20 3.62 -11.66
N VAL A 25 -5.56 4.88 -11.69
CA VAL A 25 -5.75 5.61 -12.95
C VAL A 25 -4.51 6.46 -13.18
N THR A 26 -3.70 6.07 -14.15
CA THR A 26 -2.59 6.89 -14.60
C THR A 26 -3.12 7.98 -15.52
N ILE A 27 -3.14 9.23 -15.06
CA ILE A 27 -3.48 10.38 -15.90
C ILE A 27 -2.19 11.00 -16.42
N MET A 28 -2.07 11.04 -17.74
CA MET A 28 -0.97 11.75 -18.40
C MET A 28 -1.32 13.24 -18.48
N MET A 29 -0.73 14.04 -17.60
CA MET A 29 -0.77 15.50 -17.71
C MET A 29 0.62 16.02 -18.10
N GLY A 30 0.82 16.30 -19.37
CA GLY A 30 2.12 16.75 -19.88
C GLY A 30 3.19 15.64 -19.81
N LYS A 31 4.46 16.01 -19.58
CA LYS A 31 5.60 15.07 -19.54
C LYS A 31 5.80 14.36 -18.18
N THR A 32 4.91 14.54 -17.22
CA THR A 32 5.07 13.96 -15.86
C THR A 32 3.93 12.97 -15.58
N LYS A 33 4.28 11.72 -15.27
CA LYS A 33 3.33 10.73 -14.75
C LYS A 33 3.05 11.05 -13.29
N LYS A 34 1.79 11.34 -12.94
CA LYS A 34 1.33 11.36 -11.55
C LYS A 34 0.44 10.16 -11.30
N HIS A 35 0.80 9.35 -10.33
CA HIS A 35 -0.11 8.34 -9.78
C HIS A 35 -1.13 9.04 -8.88
N ILE A 36 -2.41 8.78 -9.14
CA ILE A 36 -3.51 9.35 -8.36
C ILE A 36 -4.27 8.18 -7.75
N ILE A 37 -4.31 8.13 -6.42
CA ILE A 37 -5.07 7.12 -5.68
C ILE A 37 -6.46 7.70 -5.39
N TYR A 38 -7.51 7.03 -5.86
CA TYR A 38 -8.90 7.40 -5.60
C TYR A 38 -9.46 6.59 -4.43
N PHE A 39 -9.96 7.28 -3.42
CA PHE A 39 -10.84 6.70 -2.41
C PHE A 39 -12.30 7.03 -2.73
N ALA A 40 -13.24 6.18 -2.32
CA ALA A 40 -14.66 6.26 -2.64
C ALA A 40 -15.39 7.57 -2.20
N GLU A 41 -14.67 8.54 -1.66
CA GLU A 41 -15.16 9.88 -1.31
C GLU A 41 -14.38 10.97 -2.05
N ASP A 42 -14.10 10.80 -3.35
CA ASP A 42 -13.59 11.82 -4.30
C ASP A 42 -12.44 12.74 -3.81
N LYS A 43 -11.65 12.33 -2.83
CA LYS A 43 -10.43 13.03 -2.45
C LYS A 43 -9.21 12.35 -3.04
N VAL A 44 -8.62 13.02 -4.03
CA VAL A 44 -7.26 12.71 -4.50
C VAL A 44 -6.31 12.95 -3.33
N LEU A 45 -5.74 11.90 -2.77
CA LEU A 45 -4.64 12.05 -1.81
C LEU A 45 -3.36 12.30 -2.61
N ASN A 46 -2.87 13.54 -2.54
CA ASN A 46 -1.52 13.83 -2.95
C ASN A 46 -0.61 13.47 -1.76
N ILE A 47 -0.01 12.28 -1.81
CA ILE A 47 0.89 11.79 -0.74
C ILE A 47 2.28 12.33 -1.01
N ASP A 48 2.84 13.08 -0.07
CA ASP A 48 4.24 13.52 -0.11
C ASP A 48 5.14 12.39 0.44
N GLN A 49 6.36 12.33 -0.07
CA GLN A 49 7.37 11.40 0.41
C GLN A 49 7.61 11.55 1.92
N LYS A 50 7.59 12.79 2.42
CA LYS A 50 7.74 13.09 3.85
C LYS A 50 6.62 12.51 4.72
N ASP A 51 5.40 12.44 4.19
CA ASP A 51 4.27 11.82 4.91
C ASP A 51 4.53 10.33 5.10
N ILE A 52 5.09 9.66 4.09
CA ILE A 52 5.45 8.24 4.17
C ILE A 52 6.67 8.02 5.06
N GLU A 53 7.67 8.90 5.01
CA GLU A 53 8.83 8.85 5.92
C GLU A 53 8.39 8.99 7.38
N HIS A 54 7.47 9.93 7.66
CA HIS A 54 6.89 10.10 8.99
C HIS A 54 6.11 8.86 9.44
N TYR A 55 5.21 8.36 8.58
CA TYR A 55 4.47 7.12 8.85
C TYR A 55 5.39 5.94 9.16
N LEU A 56 6.44 5.74 8.35
CA LEU A 56 7.43 4.69 8.58
C LEU A 56 8.20 4.90 9.88
N SER A 57 8.50 6.14 10.26
CA SER A 57 9.19 6.41 11.53
C SER A 57 8.36 5.94 12.73
N GLU A 58 7.04 6.17 12.70
CA GLU A 58 6.12 5.71 13.76
C GLU A 58 5.97 4.18 13.76
N VAL A 59 5.88 3.55 12.57
CA VAL A 59 5.85 2.08 12.45
C VAL A 59 7.12 1.46 13.01
N LYS A 60 8.29 1.99 12.65
CA LYS A 60 9.58 1.49 13.13
C LYS A 60 9.73 1.66 14.64
N ASP A 61 9.34 2.79 15.20
CA ASP A 61 9.34 3.03 16.64
C ASP A 61 8.48 1.99 17.39
N ALA A 62 7.28 1.69 16.86
CA ALA A 62 6.43 0.65 17.43
C ALA A 62 7.06 -0.74 17.33
N VAL A 63 7.67 -1.06 16.17
CA VAL A 63 8.33 -2.35 15.93
C VAL A 63 9.58 -2.52 16.80
N GLU A 64 10.38 -1.48 17.00
CA GLU A 64 11.55 -1.49 17.90
C GLU A 64 11.15 -1.76 19.36
N LYS A 65 10.02 -1.21 19.79
CA LYS A 65 9.43 -1.39 21.12
C LYS A 65 8.61 -2.68 21.28
N ASP A 66 8.60 -3.55 20.28
CA ASP A 66 7.77 -4.76 20.24
C ASP A 66 6.26 -4.48 20.41
N TYR A 67 5.82 -3.25 20.05
CA TYR A 67 4.43 -2.81 20.08
C TYR A 67 3.75 -3.06 18.73
N TYR A 68 3.87 -4.29 18.24
CA TYR A 68 3.30 -4.71 16.97
C TYR A 68 2.91 -6.20 16.99
N ARG A 69 2.19 -6.62 15.96
CA ARG A 69 1.86 -8.02 15.71
C ARG A 69 1.99 -8.34 14.22
N LEU A 70 2.67 -9.41 13.90
CA LEU A 70 2.64 -10.01 12.57
C LEU A 70 1.48 -11.03 12.52
N ASP A 71 0.54 -10.81 11.60
CA ASP A 71 -0.70 -11.59 11.54
C ASP A 71 -0.48 -12.91 10.79
N ARG A 72 -0.39 -14.02 11.53
CA ARG A 72 -0.20 -15.39 11.04
C ARG A 72 -1.34 -16.30 11.44
N ASN A 73 -2.57 -15.78 11.50
CA ASN A 73 -3.74 -16.60 11.76
C ASN A 73 -4.16 -17.41 10.52
N ALA A 74 -5.06 -18.38 10.68
CA ALA A 74 -5.50 -19.27 9.60
C ALA A 74 -6.12 -18.56 8.38
N ARG A 75 -6.54 -17.30 8.51
CA ARG A 75 -7.05 -16.48 7.39
C ARG A 75 -5.92 -15.84 6.57
N ARG A 76 -4.67 -15.93 7.04
CA ARG A 76 -3.48 -15.33 6.43
C ARG A 76 -2.50 -16.42 5.96
N GLN A 77 -3.01 -17.33 5.13
CA GLN A 77 -2.22 -18.49 4.67
C GLN A 77 -0.96 -18.07 3.92
N ASP A 78 -1.01 -16.99 3.13
CA ASP A 78 0.16 -16.49 2.40
C ASP A 78 1.28 -16.05 3.36
N ASN A 79 0.94 -15.39 4.48
CA ASN A 79 1.92 -15.05 5.52
C ASN A 79 2.53 -16.31 6.14
N ILE A 80 1.71 -17.34 6.41
CA ILE A 80 2.19 -18.62 6.94
C ILE A 80 3.13 -19.30 5.95
N ASN A 81 2.76 -19.33 4.68
CA ASN A 81 3.53 -19.99 3.62
C ASN A 81 4.94 -19.40 3.50
N LEU A 82 5.12 -18.08 3.60
CA LEU A 82 6.45 -17.46 3.56
C LEU A 82 7.39 -18.06 4.63
N PHE A 83 6.89 -18.28 5.85
CA PHE A 83 7.67 -18.86 6.95
C PHE A 83 7.87 -20.39 6.81
N LEU A 84 7.01 -21.07 6.04
CA LEU A 84 7.17 -22.49 5.73
C LEU A 84 8.14 -22.72 4.58
N ASP A 85 8.12 -21.85 3.57
CA ASP A 85 8.88 -22.02 2.34
C ASP A 85 10.32 -21.50 2.45
N TYR A 86 10.56 -20.49 3.30
CA TYR A 86 11.86 -19.84 3.47
C TYR A 86 12.39 -19.94 4.91
N VAL A 87 13.71 -19.83 5.04
CA VAL A 87 14.38 -19.70 6.34
C VAL A 87 14.28 -18.26 6.81
N ILE A 88 13.14 -17.95 7.40
CA ILE A 88 12.83 -16.65 7.98
C ILE A 88 12.17 -16.85 9.34
N ASP A 89 12.52 -16.01 10.29
CA ASP A 89 11.93 -15.94 11.63
C ASP A 89 11.40 -14.53 11.93
N GLU A 90 10.91 -14.33 13.14
CA GLU A 90 10.38 -13.03 13.57
C GLU A 90 11.47 -11.95 13.65
N VAL A 91 12.71 -12.32 13.97
CA VAL A 91 13.84 -11.39 14.02
C VAL A 91 14.14 -10.88 12.63
N LYS A 92 14.24 -11.80 11.65
CA LYS A 92 14.46 -11.45 10.25
C LYS A 92 13.31 -10.62 9.67
N ALA A 93 12.07 -10.97 10.01
CA ALA A 93 10.90 -10.18 9.59
C ALA A 93 10.95 -8.75 10.18
N LYS A 94 11.32 -8.60 11.44
CA LYS A 94 11.54 -7.31 12.12
C LYS A 94 12.62 -6.49 11.42
N GLU A 95 13.78 -7.08 11.10
CA GLU A 95 14.86 -6.43 10.35
C GLU A 95 14.39 -5.91 8.99
N ILE A 96 13.62 -6.72 8.26
CA ILE A 96 13.06 -6.34 6.95
C ILE A 96 12.14 -5.13 7.11
N ILE A 97 11.22 -5.13 8.08
CA ILE A 97 10.32 -4.01 8.34
C ILE A 97 11.11 -2.74 8.68
N LEU A 98 12.12 -2.85 9.54
CA LEU A 98 12.97 -1.72 9.92
C LEU A 98 13.81 -1.17 8.75
N SER A 99 14.07 -1.98 7.71
CA SER A 99 14.81 -1.57 6.52
C SER A 99 13.97 -0.83 5.47
N LEU A 100 12.63 -0.76 5.62
CA LEU A 100 11.75 -0.09 4.66
C LEU A 100 12.05 1.40 4.56
N THR A 101 11.90 1.94 3.37
CA THR A 101 12.04 3.36 3.05
C THR A 101 10.79 3.86 2.32
N ALA A 102 10.65 5.17 2.17
CA ALA A 102 9.56 5.74 1.37
C ALA A 102 9.58 5.25 -0.09
N MET A 103 10.77 4.90 -0.61
CA MET A 103 10.91 4.36 -1.98
C MET A 103 10.31 2.95 -2.13
N ASP A 104 10.04 2.26 -1.03
CA ASP A 104 9.40 0.94 -1.01
C ASP A 104 7.86 1.06 -0.92
N PHE A 105 7.33 2.27 -0.79
CA PHE A 105 5.91 2.55 -0.72
C PHE A 105 5.21 2.34 -2.07
N SER A 106 4.05 1.67 -2.03
CA SER A 106 3.21 1.40 -3.21
C SER A 106 1.92 2.24 -3.16
N GLU A 107 1.06 1.99 -2.19
CA GLU A 107 -0.27 2.59 -2.14
C GLU A 107 -0.86 2.64 -0.73
N VAL A 108 -1.95 3.38 -0.56
CA VAL A 108 -2.81 3.32 0.63
C VAL A 108 -4.16 2.74 0.24
N LEU A 109 -4.60 1.74 0.97
CA LEU A 109 -5.90 1.11 0.80
C LEU A 109 -6.85 1.53 1.94
N ARG A 110 -8.13 1.58 1.64
CA ARG A 110 -9.18 1.66 2.67
C ARG A 110 -9.41 0.28 3.27
N ASN A 111 -9.66 0.22 4.57
CA ASN A 111 -10.12 -1.02 5.18
C ASN A 111 -11.60 -1.25 4.79
N GLU A 112 -11.87 -2.36 4.10
CA GLU A 112 -13.22 -2.70 3.61
C GLU A 112 -14.06 -3.48 4.64
N HIS A 113 -13.50 -3.78 5.82
CA HIS A 113 -14.24 -4.45 6.88
C HIS A 113 -15.23 -3.49 7.55
N THR A 114 -16.48 -3.95 7.69
CA THR A 114 -17.55 -3.18 8.34
C THR A 114 -17.14 -2.70 9.73
N GLY A 115 -17.24 -1.39 9.95
CA GLY A 115 -16.86 -0.73 11.21
C GLY A 115 -15.40 -0.24 11.25
N PHE A 116 -14.58 -0.57 10.24
CA PHE A 116 -13.17 -0.18 10.15
C PHE A 116 -12.85 0.63 8.89
N GLU A 117 -13.85 1.15 8.20
CA GLU A 117 -13.70 1.88 6.94
C GLU A 117 -12.91 3.19 7.08
N HIS A 118 -12.76 3.69 8.31
CA HIS A 118 -11.95 4.86 8.65
C HIS A 118 -10.44 4.55 8.65
N GLU A 119 -10.07 3.27 8.81
CA GLU A 119 -8.68 2.86 8.83
C GLU A 119 -8.04 2.92 7.43
N ARG A 120 -6.77 3.25 7.40
CA ARG A 120 -5.94 3.29 6.20
C ARG A 120 -4.85 2.23 6.29
N LEU A 121 -4.75 1.42 5.25
CA LEU A 121 -3.80 0.32 5.15
C LEU A 121 -2.68 0.71 4.19
N TYR A 122 -1.47 0.80 4.68
CA TYR A 122 -0.31 1.21 3.89
C TYR A 122 0.40 -0.01 3.33
N VAL A 123 0.66 0.00 2.02
CA VAL A 123 1.28 -1.11 1.27
C VAL A 123 2.69 -0.74 0.86
N PHE A 124 3.61 -1.65 1.11
CA PHE A 124 5.02 -1.56 0.74
C PHE A 124 5.46 -2.84 0.02
N GLY A 125 6.44 -2.69 -0.85
CA GLY A 125 7.13 -3.83 -1.46
C GLY A 125 8.61 -3.80 -1.14
N LYS A 126 9.22 -4.97 -0.94
CA LYS A 126 10.65 -5.08 -0.65
C LYS A 126 11.22 -6.34 -1.27
N ASP A 127 12.29 -6.19 -2.04
CA ASP A 127 13.07 -7.34 -2.48
C ASP A 127 14.07 -7.72 -1.39
N VAL A 128 14.07 -8.99 -1.04
CA VAL A 128 14.95 -9.56 -0.02
C VAL A 128 15.56 -10.87 -0.52
N VAL A 129 16.74 -11.18 -0.04
CA VAL A 129 17.38 -12.48 -0.34
C VAL A 129 17.07 -13.43 0.81
N LEU A 130 16.42 -14.55 0.50
CA LEU A 130 16.03 -15.57 1.46
C LEU A 130 16.50 -16.94 0.98
N LEU A 131 16.90 -17.79 1.93
CA LEU A 131 17.21 -19.19 1.68
C LEU A 131 15.91 -20.02 1.68
N GLU A 132 15.69 -20.84 0.66
CA GLU A 132 14.59 -21.80 0.66
C GLU A 132 14.78 -22.84 1.75
N ARG A 133 13.71 -23.20 2.46
CA ARG A 133 13.79 -24.18 3.56
C ARG A 133 14.06 -25.60 3.05
N THR A 134 13.63 -25.93 1.85
CA THR A 134 13.84 -27.24 1.22
C THR A 134 14.94 -27.22 0.16
N GLY A 135 15.56 -26.07 -0.08
CA GLY A 135 16.64 -25.86 -1.06
C GLY A 135 17.97 -25.54 -0.38
N THR A 136 19.00 -25.38 -1.20
CA THR A 136 20.34 -24.95 -0.78
C THR A 136 20.70 -23.57 -1.34
N GLU A 137 19.81 -22.97 -2.10
CA GLU A 137 20.04 -21.73 -2.82
C GLU A 137 19.31 -20.56 -2.20
N GLU A 138 19.96 -19.41 -2.22
CA GLU A 138 19.34 -18.14 -1.89
C GLU A 138 18.57 -17.61 -3.10
N LYS A 139 17.37 -17.06 -2.85
CA LYS A 139 16.52 -16.46 -3.87
C LYS A 139 16.17 -15.03 -3.51
N THR A 140 16.08 -14.19 -4.52
CA THR A 140 15.45 -12.87 -4.37
C THR A 140 13.93 -13.05 -4.34
N VAL A 141 13.33 -12.71 -3.22
CA VAL A 141 11.88 -12.78 -2.96
C VAL A 141 11.34 -11.37 -2.88
N SER A 142 10.39 -11.03 -3.75
CA SER A 142 9.70 -9.76 -3.71
C SER A 142 8.55 -9.84 -2.69
N LEU A 143 8.64 -9.11 -1.59
CA LEU A 143 7.65 -9.13 -0.51
C LEU A 143 6.55 -8.09 -0.73
N TYR A 144 5.31 -8.49 -0.39
CA TYR A 144 4.15 -7.62 -0.19
C TYR A 144 3.93 -7.44 1.30
N ILE A 145 4.05 -6.19 1.78
CA ILE A 145 3.96 -5.86 3.20
C ILE A 145 2.84 -4.83 3.38
N LYS A 146 1.85 -5.15 4.23
CA LYS A 146 0.72 -4.26 4.48
C LYS A 146 0.54 -4.01 5.98
N PHE A 147 0.52 -2.74 6.34
CA PHE A 147 0.34 -2.28 7.70
C PHE A 147 -1.03 -1.68 7.95
N ASN A 148 -1.54 -1.93 9.16
CA ASN A 148 -2.57 -1.13 9.81
C ASN A 148 -1.98 -0.56 11.10
N LYS A 149 -1.79 0.75 11.18
CA LYS A 149 -1.40 1.45 12.39
C LYS A 149 -2.66 1.98 13.07
N LEU A 150 -2.94 1.48 14.27
CA LEU A 150 -4.09 1.86 15.06
C LEU A 150 -3.89 3.25 15.73
N GLU A 151 -4.96 3.86 16.20
CA GLU A 151 -4.93 5.17 16.88
C GLU A 151 -4.00 5.20 18.11
N ASN A 152 -3.90 4.07 18.83
CA ASN A 152 -2.99 3.91 19.97
C ASN A 152 -1.55 3.61 19.57
N SER A 153 -1.18 3.80 18.29
CA SER A 153 0.13 3.51 17.70
C SER A 153 0.53 2.03 17.66
N PHE A 154 -0.37 1.10 17.99
CA PHE A 154 -0.12 -0.33 17.80
C PHE A 154 -0.14 -0.67 16.31
N VAL A 155 0.84 -1.44 15.84
CA VAL A 155 0.97 -1.81 14.43
C VAL A 155 0.56 -3.25 14.20
N ILE A 156 -0.37 -3.46 13.28
CA ILE A 156 -0.72 -4.78 12.78
C ILE A 156 -0.10 -4.94 11.39
N VAL A 157 0.83 -5.89 11.27
CA VAL A 157 1.37 -6.32 9.98
C VAL A 157 0.40 -7.34 9.40
N ILE A 158 -0.58 -6.85 8.63
CA ILE A 158 -1.68 -7.65 8.08
C ILE A 158 -1.18 -8.62 7.02
N SER A 159 -0.27 -8.16 6.15
CA SER A 159 0.32 -8.95 5.09
C SER A 159 1.84 -8.86 5.17
N PHE A 160 2.48 -10.00 5.08
CA PHE A 160 3.92 -10.15 5.01
C PHE A 160 4.20 -11.46 4.28
N HIS A 161 4.18 -11.40 2.95
CA HIS A 161 4.26 -12.58 2.09
C HIS A 161 4.87 -12.23 0.73
N GLU A 162 5.19 -13.24 -0.06
CA GLU A 162 5.67 -13.06 -1.43
C GLU A 162 4.60 -12.38 -2.30
N GLN A 163 5.02 -11.44 -3.16
CA GLN A 163 4.14 -10.77 -4.10
C GLN A 163 3.53 -11.78 -5.08
N LYS A 164 2.20 -11.74 -5.23
CA LYS A 164 1.50 -12.51 -6.27
C LYS A 164 1.57 -11.83 -7.64
N TYR A 165 1.68 -10.51 -7.62
CA TYR A 165 1.80 -9.65 -8.80
C TYR A 165 2.79 -8.53 -8.50
N PRO A 166 3.55 -8.04 -9.50
CA PRO A 166 4.47 -6.93 -9.32
C PRO A 166 3.74 -5.68 -8.80
N LEU A 167 4.32 -5.04 -7.77
CA LEU A 167 3.82 -3.76 -7.27
C LEU A 167 4.31 -2.60 -8.12
N THR A 168 3.48 -1.56 -8.21
CA THR A 168 3.88 -0.25 -8.69
C THR A 168 4.31 0.60 -7.49
N TYR A 169 5.49 1.18 -7.53
CA TYR A 169 6.01 2.01 -6.46
C TYR A 169 5.68 3.48 -6.71
N TYR A 170 5.18 4.16 -5.68
CA TYR A 170 4.64 5.51 -5.79
C TYR A 170 5.71 6.57 -6.13
N PHE A 171 6.92 6.41 -5.60
CA PHE A 171 8.02 7.37 -5.74
C PHE A 171 9.16 6.89 -6.68
N LYS A 172 9.01 5.75 -7.35
CA LYS A 172 9.99 5.23 -8.32
C LYS A 172 9.62 5.50 -9.75
#